data_a8fe2d4d89d375930167f34c6e652fbc
#
_entry.id   a8fe2d4d89d375930167f34c6e652fbc
#
_cell.length_a   1.000
_cell.length_b   1.000
_cell.length_c   1.000
_cell.angle_alpha   90.00
_cell.angle_beta   90.00
_cell.angle_gamma   90.00
#
_symmetry.space_group_name_H-M   'P 1'
#
loop_
_entity.id
_entity.type
_entity.pdbx_description
1 polymer ?
#
loop_
_entity_poly.entity_id
_entity_poly.type
_entity_poly.pdbx_seq_one_letter_code
_entity_poly.pdbx_strand_id
1 'polypeptide(L)'
;MIPTSTSPRSLLNRLAPLVLLLIASASAHAEQPVSISLKGSAEVPPVATSAIGSAQISVRPDHTVSGSIKISGFVATMAHIHEAAAGKNGPPIITLSKTESDSFSVPVGARLTDAQYASYLAGNLYVNVHSAQSPNGELRAQLLVSEGTAKPMLIAK
;
A
#
# COMPACT_ATOMS: atom_id res chain seq x y z
N MET A 1 -81.95 -26.16 -38.42
CA MET A 1 -81.55 -24.84 -37.91
C MET A 1 -80.85 -25.07 -36.59
N ILE A 2 -79.55 -24.89 -36.57
CA ILE A 2 -78.71 -25.12 -35.38
C ILE A 2 -77.91 -23.75 -35.19
N PRO A 3 -78.07 -23.08 -34.08
CA PRO A 3 -77.21 -21.86 -33.83
C PRO A 3 -75.87 -22.34 -33.24
N THR A 4 -74.82 -21.88 -33.85
CA THR A 4 -73.43 -22.05 -33.38
C THR A 4 -73.12 -21.02 -32.27
N SER A 5 -72.80 -21.56 -31.10
CA SER A 5 -72.28 -20.74 -29.97
C SER A 5 -70.79 -20.52 -30.13
N THR A 6 -70.41 -19.29 -30.28
CA THR A 6 -68.98 -18.80 -30.27
C THR A 6 -68.63 -18.39 -28.85
N SER A 7 -67.71 -19.10 -28.22
CA SER A 7 -67.13 -18.74 -26.92
C SER A 7 -65.95 -17.78 -27.07
N PRO A 8 -65.84 -16.72 -26.26
CA PRO A 8 -64.70 -15.78 -26.32
C PRO A 8 -63.51 -16.37 -25.56
N ARG A 9 -62.36 -16.51 -26.25
CA ARG A 9 -61.06 -16.87 -25.65
C ARG A 9 -60.53 -15.70 -24.79
N SER A 10 -60.45 -15.91 -23.50
CA SER A 10 -59.83 -15.02 -22.55
C SER A 10 -58.30 -15.07 -22.78
N LEU A 11 -57.74 -13.95 -23.21
CA LEU A 11 -56.27 -13.70 -23.25
C LEU A 11 -55.79 -13.40 -21.83
N LEU A 12 -55.27 -14.41 -21.13
CA LEU A 12 -54.52 -14.20 -19.89
C LEU A 12 -53.20 -13.52 -20.24
N ASN A 13 -53.10 -12.26 -19.95
CA ASN A 13 -51.88 -11.43 -20.02
C ASN A 13 -50.93 -11.93 -18.93
N ARG A 14 -49.93 -12.73 -19.26
CA ARG A 14 -48.86 -13.15 -18.34
C ARG A 14 -47.84 -12.01 -18.24
N LEU A 15 -48.01 -11.13 -17.28
CA LEU A 15 -46.95 -10.17 -16.88
C LEU A 15 -45.88 -10.99 -16.15
N ALA A 16 -44.76 -11.23 -16.81
CA ALA A 16 -43.55 -11.74 -16.17
C ALA A 16 -42.89 -10.61 -15.37
N PRO A 17 -42.55 -10.81 -14.09
CA PRO A 17 -41.80 -9.81 -13.35
C PRO A 17 -40.38 -9.75 -13.88
N LEU A 18 -40.00 -8.58 -14.39
CA LEU A 18 -38.62 -8.27 -14.75
C LEU A 18 -37.82 -8.11 -13.44
N VAL A 19 -37.08 -9.13 -13.03
CA VAL A 19 -36.17 -9.08 -11.90
C VAL A 19 -34.92 -8.30 -12.37
N LEU A 20 -34.86 -7.02 -12.00
CA LEU A 20 -33.70 -6.17 -12.23
C LEU A 20 -32.61 -6.57 -11.23
N LEU A 21 -31.64 -7.37 -11.67
CA LEU A 21 -30.47 -7.75 -10.88
C LEU A 21 -29.51 -6.55 -10.81
N LEU A 22 -29.55 -5.79 -9.72
CA LEU A 22 -28.54 -4.75 -9.43
C LEU A 22 -27.21 -5.46 -9.10
N ILE A 23 -26.31 -5.54 -10.07
CA ILE A 23 -24.92 -5.91 -9.84
C ILE A 23 -24.23 -4.69 -9.22
N ALA A 24 -24.08 -4.68 -7.90
CA ALA A 24 -23.22 -3.75 -7.21
C ALA A 24 -21.77 -4.04 -7.59
N SER A 25 -21.23 -3.31 -8.54
CA SER A 25 -19.80 -3.33 -8.86
C SER A 25 -19.04 -2.75 -7.66
N ALA A 26 -18.51 -3.61 -6.79
CA ALA A 26 -17.53 -3.20 -5.79
C ALA A 26 -16.26 -2.76 -6.55
N SER A 27 -16.09 -1.47 -6.73
CA SER A 27 -14.84 -0.89 -7.21
C SER A 27 -13.77 -1.19 -6.16
N ALA A 28 -12.93 -2.18 -6.42
CA ALA A 28 -11.70 -2.37 -5.66
C ALA A 28 -10.84 -1.12 -5.89
N HIS A 29 -10.85 -0.21 -4.92
CA HIS A 29 -9.92 0.90 -4.90
C HIS A 29 -8.52 0.29 -4.72
N ALA A 30 -7.76 0.23 -5.81
CA ALA A 30 -6.34 -0.08 -5.73
C ALA A 30 -5.68 1.06 -4.94
N GLU A 31 -5.18 0.73 -3.76
CA GLU A 31 -4.46 1.66 -2.91
C GLU A 31 -3.25 2.18 -3.67
N GLN A 32 -3.19 3.50 -3.89
CA GLN A 32 -2.08 4.12 -4.61
C GLN A 32 -0.84 4.12 -3.73
N PRO A 33 0.33 3.72 -4.26
CA PRO A 33 1.55 3.74 -3.48
C PRO A 33 1.89 5.18 -3.09
N VAL A 34 2.19 5.39 -1.81
CA VAL A 34 2.64 6.69 -1.30
C VAL A 34 4.08 6.91 -1.74
N SER A 35 4.32 7.99 -2.49
CA SER A 35 5.67 8.39 -2.87
C SER A 35 6.28 9.23 -1.76
N ILE A 36 7.43 8.79 -1.23
CA ILE A 36 8.18 9.46 -0.17
C ILE A 36 9.60 9.78 -0.63
N SER A 37 10.12 10.94 -0.20
CA SER A 37 11.48 11.38 -0.50
C SER A 37 12.43 10.95 0.62
N LEU A 38 13.50 10.22 0.27
CA LEU A 38 14.57 9.85 1.18
C LEU A 38 15.64 10.92 1.19
N LYS A 39 16.13 11.28 2.39
CA LYS A 39 17.14 12.34 2.60
C LYS A 39 18.13 11.91 3.66
N GLY A 40 19.39 12.34 3.53
CA GLY A 40 20.42 12.14 4.56
C GLY A 40 20.10 12.88 5.85
N SER A 41 19.44 14.04 5.77
CA SER A 41 19.02 14.81 6.95
C SER A 41 17.95 14.12 7.80
N ALA A 42 17.31 13.07 7.29
CA ALA A 42 16.34 12.26 8.03
C ALA A 42 16.97 11.06 8.76
N GLU A 43 18.26 10.77 8.51
CA GLU A 43 19.01 9.75 9.24
C GLU A 43 19.24 10.14 10.71
N VAL A 44 19.58 9.14 11.52
CA VAL A 44 19.85 9.33 12.96
C VAL A 44 21.18 8.66 13.31
N PRO A 45 22.25 9.46 13.54
CA PRO A 45 22.34 10.91 13.37
C PRO A 45 22.22 11.32 11.89
N PRO A 46 21.89 12.60 11.61
CA PRO A 46 21.81 13.10 10.23
C PRO A 46 23.11 12.93 9.45
N VAL A 47 22.98 12.56 8.19
CA VAL A 47 24.11 12.41 7.25
C VAL A 47 24.12 13.59 6.27
N ALA A 48 25.28 14.25 6.17
CA ALA A 48 25.49 15.31 5.19
C ALA A 48 25.83 14.69 3.83
N THR A 49 24.85 14.60 2.96
CA THR A 49 24.97 14.08 1.60
C THR A 49 24.13 14.91 0.63
N SER A 50 24.59 15.01 -0.61
CA SER A 50 23.80 15.55 -1.72
C SER A 50 22.96 14.48 -2.43
N ALA A 51 23.07 13.24 -2.01
CA ALA A 51 22.30 12.14 -2.55
C ALA A 51 20.80 12.33 -2.24
N ILE A 52 19.98 11.80 -3.13
CA ILE A 52 18.52 11.80 -3.01
C ILE A 52 17.97 10.43 -3.33
N GLY A 53 16.80 10.13 -2.77
CA GLY A 53 16.06 8.91 -3.10
C GLY A 53 14.56 9.17 -3.11
N SER A 54 13.85 8.31 -3.81
CA SER A 54 12.40 8.22 -3.76
C SER A 54 11.98 6.77 -3.52
N ALA A 55 10.98 6.56 -2.69
CA ALA A 55 10.38 5.25 -2.49
C ALA A 55 8.88 5.33 -2.77
N GLN A 56 8.37 4.25 -3.36
CA GLN A 56 6.95 3.99 -3.51
C GLN A 56 6.65 2.69 -2.78
N ILE A 57 6.21 2.80 -1.53
CA ILE A 57 5.93 1.65 -0.66
C ILE A 57 4.43 1.65 -0.36
N SER A 58 3.82 0.49 -0.56
CA SER A 58 2.43 0.22 -0.20
C SER A 58 2.37 -0.87 0.87
N VAL A 59 1.62 -0.60 1.93
CA VAL A 59 1.29 -1.57 2.98
C VAL A 59 -0.22 -1.71 2.99
N ARG A 60 -0.72 -2.91 2.70
CA ARG A 60 -2.17 -3.18 2.58
C ARG A 60 -2.77 -3.62 3.91
N PRO A 61 -4.12 -3.54 4.04
CA PRO A 61 -4.83 -4.01 5.23
C PRO A 61 -4.66 -5.52 5.50
N ASP A 62 -4.31 -6.32 4.50
CA ASP A 62 -3.94 -7.72 4.65
C ASP A 62 -2.48 -7.92 5.08
N HIS A 63 -1.78 -6.83 5.45
CA HIS A 63 -0.39 -6.74 5.89
C HIS A 63 0.66 -7.00 4.79
N THR A 64 0.26 -7.22 3.54
CA THR A 64 1.21 -7.36 2.44
C THR A 64 1.94 -6.05 2.18
N VAL A 65 3.25 -6.14 1.90
CA VAL A 65 4.11 -4.99 1.57
C VAL A 65 4.61 -5.16 0.16
N SER A 66 4.57 -4.08 -0.61
CA SER A 66 5.11 -4.03 -1.97
C SER A 66 5.71 -2.66 -2.27
N GLY A 67 6.52 -2.58 -3.29
CA GLY A 67 7.06 -1.30 -3.73
C GLY A 67 8.53 -1.34 -4.10
N SER A 68 9.09 -0.16 -4.36
CA SER A 68 10.46 0.02 -4.82
C SER A 68 11.06 1.32 -4.31
N ILE A 69 12.39 1.38 -4.35
CA ILE A 69 13.19 2.57 -4.06
C ILE A 69 14.07 2.83 -5.27
N LYS A 70 14.21 4.10 -5.63
CA LYS A 70 15.21 4.59 -6.57
C LYS A 70 16.04 5.67 -5.90
N ILE A 71 17.36 5.62 -6.11
CA ILE A 71 18.32 6.55 -5.52
C ILE A 71 19.21 7.17 -6.58
N SER A 72 19.83 8.28 -6.25
CA SER A 72 20.90 8.86 -7.06
C SER A 72 21.94 9.57 -6.16
N GLY A 73 23.17 9.67 -6.68
CA GLY A 73 24.26 10.36 -6.00
C GLY A 73 25.27 9.46 -5.29
N PHE A 74 25.00 8.13 -5.15
CA PHE A 74 25.95 7.17 -4.58
C PHE A 74 25.68 5.75 -5.05
N VAL A 75 26.60 4.83 -4.75
CA VAL A 75 26.43 3.40 -4.97
C VAL A 75 25.88 2.76 -3.70
N ALA A 76 24.62 2.35 -3.73
CA ALA A 76 23.99 1.70 -2.60
C ALA A 76 24.46 0.27 -2.41
N THR A 77 24.64 -0.13 -1.16
CA THR A 77 25.00 -1.50 -0.77
C THR A 77 23.78 -2.34 -0.40
N MET A 78 22.84 -1.77 0.38
CA MET A 78 21.62 -2.44 0.85
C MET A 78 20.52 -1.42 1.18
N ALA A 79 19.31 -1.91 1.30
CA ALA A 79 18.16 -1.12 1.75
C ALA A 79 17.23 -1.99 2.61
N HIS A 80 16.59 -1.35 3.61
CA HIS A 80 15.70 -2.04 4.55
C HIS A 80 14.47 -1.20 4.88
N ILE A 81 13.41 -1.89 5.31
CA ILE A 81 12.36 -1.30 6.13
C ILE A 81 12.66 -1.67 7.58
N HIS A 82 12.57 -0.70 8.46
CA HIS A 82 12.87 -0.79 9.89
C HIS A 82 11.66 -0.41 10.73
N GLU A 83 11.67 -0.81 12.01
CA GLU A 83 10.64 -0.47 12.97
C GLU A 83 11.20 0.46 14.06
N ALA A 84 10.86 1.73 14.00
CA ALA A 84 11.05 2.74 15.04
C ALA A 84 10.26 4.01 14.73
N ALA A 85 9.95 4.77 15.77
CA ALA A 85 9.39 6.12 15.66
C ALA A 85 10.35 7.09 14.95
N ALA A 86 9.81 8.17 14.40
CA ALA A 86 10.61 9.21 13.79
C ALA A 86 11.71 9.72 14.75
N GLY A 87 12.92 9.91 14.23
CA GLY A 87 14.09 10.35 15.02
C GLY A 87 14.68 9.25 15.92
N LYS A 88 14.29 7.98 15.76
CA LYS A 88 14.87 6.83 16.47
C LYS A 88 15.34 5.78 15.48
N ASN A 89 16.39 5.04 15.85
CA ASN A 89 16.83 3.85 15.13
C ASN A 89 16.19 2.60 15.71
N GLY A 90 15.86 1.64 14.84
CA GLY A 90 15.29 0.36 15.23
C GLY A 90 15.78 -0.78 14.34
N PRO A 91 15.39 -2.02 14.64
CA PRO A 91 15.83 -3.20 13.89
C PRO A 91 15.24 -3.22 12.47
N PRO A 92 15.95 -3.81 11.49
CA PRO A 92 15.39 -4.11 10.18
C PRO A 92 14.32 -5.20 10.31
N ILE A 93 13.21 -5.03 9.61
CA ILE A 93 12.10 -5.99 9.55
C ILE A 93 11.88 -6.57 8.15
N ILE A 94 12.27 -5.84 7.09
CA ILE A 94 12.28 -6.32 5.72
C ILE A 94 13.56 -5.85 5.03
N THR A 95 14.34 -6.81 4.51
CA THR A 95 15.47 -6.52 3.62
C THR A 95 14.96 -6.42 2.18
N LEU A 96 15.29 -5.34 1.48
CA LEU A 96 14.90 -5.14 0.10
C LEU A 96 15.90 -5.83 -0.85
N SER A 97 15.38 -6.34 -1.96
CA SER A 97 16.17 -6.94 -3.02
C SER A 97 16.72 -5.87 -3.95
N LYS A 98 18.04 -5.87 -4.17
CA LYS A 98 18.66 -4.98 -5.15
C LYS A 98 18.28 -5.44 -6.56
N THR A 99 17.75 -4.53 -7.38
CA THR A 99 17.30 -4.81 -8.75
C THR A 99 18.25 -4.24 -9.79
N GLU A 100 18.81 -3.05 -9.50
CA GLU A 100 19.79 -2.35 -10.33
C GLU A 100 20.84 -1.68 -9.43
N SER A 101 21.81 -0.97 -10.01
CA SER A 101 22.84 -0.27 -9.24
C SER A 101 22.29 0.77 -8.28
N ASP A 102 21.16 1.37 -8.63
CA ASP A 102 20.49 2.48 -7.96
C ASP A 102 19.06 2.17 -7.50
N SER A 103 18.63 0.91 -7.55
CA SER A 103 17.24 0.51 -7.35
C SER A 103 17.11 -0.72 -6.47
N PHE A 104 16.05 -0.73 -5.63
CA PHE A 104 15.66 -1.86 -4.79
C PHE A 104 14.15 -2.10 -4.87
N SER A 105 13.74 -3.34 -4.66
CA SER A 105 12.32 -3.71 -4.55
C SER A 105 12.04 -4.46 -3.26
N VAL A 106 10.83 -4.32 -2.74
CA VAL A 106 10.33 -5.19 -1.67
C VAL A 106 10.21 -6.61 -2.23
N PRO A 107 10.71 -7.64 -1.53
CA PRO A 107 10.59 -9.02 -1.97
C PRO A 107 9.14 -9.44 -2.17
N VAL A 108 8.89 -10.26 -3.19
CA VAL A 108 7.54 -10.83 -3.43
C VAL A 108 7.10 -11.64 -2.21
N GLY A 109 5.88 -11.42 -1.76
CA GLY A 109 5.31 -12.10 -0.60
C GLY A 109 5.71 -11.50 0.75
N ALA A 110 6.42 -10.36 0.78
CA ALA A 110 6.74 -9.66 2.03
C ALA A 110 5.46 -9.27 2.78
N ARG A 111 5.45 -9.51 4.09
CA ARG A 111 4.32 -9.23 4.97
C ARG A 111 4.80 -8.72 6.32
N LEU A 112 4.01 -7.84 6.93
CA LEU A 112 4.17 -7.45 8.32
C LEU A 112 3.45 -8.46 9.24
N THR A 113 3.94 -8.61 10.46
CA THR A 113 3.16 -9.21 11.55
C THR A 113 2.08 -8.23 12.00
N ASP A 114 1.10 -8.69 12.81
CA ASP A 114 0.05 -7.84 13.36
C ASP A 114 0.65 -6.68 14.19
N ALA A 115 1.70 -6.94 14.97
CA ALA A 115 2.42 -5.93 15.74
C ALA A 115 3.12 -4.89 14.85
N GLN A 116 3.81 -5.35 13.79
CA GLN A 116 4.47 -4.47 12.83
C GLN A 116 3.47 -3.64 12.01
N TYR A 117 2.30 -4.21 11.69
CA TYR A 117 1.23 -3.47 11.03
C TYR A 117 0.64 -2.39 11.95
N ALA A 118 0.45 -2.69 13.24
CA ALA A 118 0.07 -1.68 14.24
C ALA A 118 1.13 -0.57 14.36
N SER A 119 2.42 -0.92 14.33
CA SER A 119 3.53 0.05 14.28
C SER A 119 3.51 0.90 13.01
N TYR A 120 3.20 0.30 11.85
CA TYR A 120 2.98 1.06 10.60
C TYR A 120 1.86 2.09 10.74
N LEU A 121 0.68 1.68 11.26
CA LEU A 121 -0.45 2.57 11.48
C LEU A 121 -0.15 3.70 12.48
N ALA A 122 0.79 3.47 13.39
CA ALA A 122 1.31 4.48 14.33
C ALA A 122 2.41 5.39 13.71
N GLY A 123 2.80 5.17 12.44
CA GLY A 123 3.88 5.91 11.79
C GLY A 123 5.28 5.52 12.24
N ASN A 124 5.45 4.33 12.82
CA ASN A 124 6.69 3.84 13.41
C ASN A 124 7.46 2.89 12.48
N LEU A 125 7.29 2.99 11.18
CA LEU A 125 8.16 2.32 10.22
C LEU A 125 8.92 3.33 9.38
N TYR A 126 10.16 3.01 9.02
CA TYR A 126 10.95 3.83 8.11
C TYR A 126 11.71 2.95 7.12
N VAL A 127 12.05 3.52 6.00
CA VAL A 127 12.94 2.92 5.01
C VAL A 127 14.27 3.65 5.04
N ASN A 128 15.39 2.91 4.95
CA ASN A 128 16.68 3.52 4.70
C ASN A 128 17.52 2.74 3.67
N VAL A 129 18.50 3.45 3.11
CA VAL A 129 19.43 2.94 2.12
C VAL A 129 20.85 3.22 2.60
N HIS A 130 21.71 2.21 2.51
CA HIS A 130 23.08 2.23 2.99
C HIS A 130 24.07 2.35 1.84
N SER A 131 25.24 2.91 2.15
CA SER A 131 26.42 2.92 1.26
C SER A 131 27.65 2.39 1.99
N ALA A 132 28.76 2.26 1.28
CA ALA A 132 30.05 1.93 1.88
C ALA A 132 30.56 3.04 2.82
N GLN A 133 30.23 4.30 2.53
CA GLN A 133 30.61 5.47 3.33
C GLN A 133 29.69 5.65 4.55
N SER A 134 28.43 5.27 4.41
CA SER A 134 27.42 5.37 5.46
C SER A 134 26.79 3.98 5.71
N PRO A 135 27.53 3.06 6.36
CA PRO A 135 27.06 1.68 6.56
C PRO A 135 25.86 1.59 7.52
N ASN A 136 25.58 2.61 8.31
CA ASN A 136 24.43 2.69 9.20
C ASN A 136 23.19 3.35 8.54
N GLY A 137 23.32 3.85 7.32
CA GLY A 137 22.28 4.53 6.54
C GLY A 137 22.79 5.83 5.95
N GLU A 138 22.52 6.06 4.67
CA GLU A 138 22.84 7.32 3.97
C GLU A 138 21.59 8.13 3.65
N LEU A 139 20.49 7.47 3.32
CA LEU A 139 19.20 8.09 3.05
C LEU A 139 18.10 7.40 3.82
N ARG A 140 17.20 8.19 4.40
CA ARG A 140 16.06 7.68 5.19
C ARG A 140 14.79 8.45 4.89
N ALA A 141 13.66 7.76 5.04
CA ALA A 141 12.33 8.38 5.13
C ALA A 141 11.42 7.57 6.05
N GLN A 142 10.60 8.25 6.84
CA GLN A 142 9.51 7.60 7.58
C GLN A 142 8.42 7.18 6.59
N LEU A 143 7.86 5.98 6.76
CA LEU A 143 6.74 5.52 5.94
C LEU A 143 5.47 6.28 6.36
N LEU A 144 4.77 6.80 5.37
CA LEU A 144 3.49 7.47 5.58
C LEU A 144 2.38 6.42 5.49
N VAL A 145 1.41 6.53 6.38
CA VAL A 145 0.18 5.74 6.29
C VAL A 145 -0.66 6.29 5.14
N SER A 146 -1.04 5.44 4.19
CA SER A 146 -1.93 5.85 3.11
C SER A 146 -3.34 6.12 3.64
N GLU A 147 -4.02 7.11 3.07
CA GLU A 147 -5.37 7.52 3.53
C GLU A 147 -6.39 6.37 3.47
N GLY A 148 -6.19 5.39 2.59
CA GLY A 148 -7.03 4.18 2.48
C GLY A 148 -6.88 3.19 3.62
N THR A 149 -5.77 3.23 4.38
CA THR A 149 -5.49 2.34 5.52
C THR A 149 -5.83 2.97 6.88
N ALA A 150 -6.07 4.26 6.92
CA ALA A 150 -6.48 4.93 8.15
C ALA A 150 -7.86 4.39 8.60
N LYS A 151 -7.90 3.73 9.76
CA LYS A 151 -9.15 3.28 10.38
C LYS A 151 -10.09 4.48 10.51
N PRO A 152 -11.37 4.40 10.08
CA PRO A 152 -12.33 5.48 10.33
C PRO A 152 -12.33 5.79 11.82
N MET A 153 -12.01 7.03 12.18
CA MET A 153 -12.11 7.49 13.56
C MET A 153 -13.59 7.41 13.94
N LEU A 154 -13.97 6.43 14.75
CA LEU A 154 -15.29 6.36 15.34
C LEU A 154 -15.49 7.62 16.17
N ILE A 155 -16.25 8.57 15.61
CA ILE A 155 -16.73 9.72 16.36
C ILE A 155 -17.71 9.13 17.39
N ALA A 156 -17.25 9.00 18.64
CA ALA A 156 -18.13 8.69 19.77
C ALA A 156 -19.12 9.85 19.90
N LYS A 157 -20.40 9.51 19.78
CA LYS A 157 -21.51 10.43 20.12
C LYS A 157 -21.68 10.45 21.62
#